data_09ce38ebfce11614d4722ade77286360
#
_entry.id   09ce38ebfce11614d4722ade77286360
#
_cell.length_a   1.000
_cell.length_b   1.000
_cell.length_c   1.000
_cell.angle_alpha   90.00
_cell.angle_beta   90.00
_cell.angle_gamma   90.00
#
_symmetry.space_group_name_H-M   'P 1'
#
loop_
_entity.id
_entity.type
_entity.pdbx_description
1 polymer ?
#
loop_
_entity_poly.entity_id
_entity_poly.type
_entity_poly.pdbx_seq_one_letter_code
_entity_poly.pdbx_strand_id
1 'polypeptide(L)'
;MFKIVKKEYLANNIWLMDIEAPRVAKHCQPGQFVIVKIDEEGERIPLTVCDYDREKGTVTIVFQTVGASTMEMAEYEVGESFEDFVGPLGCPSELIEMPIEELKKEKILFVCGGVGTAPVYPQVKWMKEHGVDVDVIIGARTKDILILEDEMRKVAANLYIATDDGSYEFKGNGCDKIKDLYAQGKSYTRVVAIGPMIMMKFVCLLTKEMNIPTIVSMNPIMVDGTGMCGACRLKVGDEIKFACVDGPEFDGHLVDFDQAMKRQIMYKTEEGRAKLRFEEGETHHGGCDQCH
;
A
#
# COMPACT_ATOMS: atom_id res chain seq x y z
N MET A 1 -16.42 16.63 -6.37
CA MET A 1 -15.60 15.99 -7.43
C MET A 1 -14.13 16.28 -7.15
N PHE A 2 -13.29 15.28 -7.35
CA PHE A 2 -11.87 15.29 -7.01
C PHE A 2 -11.07 15.14 -8.30
N LYS A 3 -10.50 16.26 -8.78
CA LYS A 3 -9.89 16.36 -10.10
C LYS A 3 -8.54 15.66 -10.15
N ILE A 4 -8.30 14.89 -11.22
CA ILE A 4 -7.00 14.32 -11.56
C ILE A 4 -6.14 15.42 -12.18
N VAL A 5 -5.03 15.76 -11.54
CA VAL A 5 -4.11 16.81 -12.00
C VAL A 5 -2.81 16.26 -12.59
N LYS A 6 -2.50 14.99 -12.31
CA LYS A 6 -1.40 14.24 -12.90
C LYS A 6 -1.81 12.78 -13.07
N LYS A 7 -1.35 12.15 -14.14
CA LYS A 7 -1.42 10.70 -14.37
C LYS A 7 -0.10 10.24 -14.97
N GLU A 8 0.45 9.15 -14.45
CA GLU A 8 1.71 8.60 -14.90
C GLU A 8 1.69 7.08 -14.90
N TYR A 9 2.21 6.48 -15.95
CA TYR A 9 2.42 5.04 -16.04
C TYR A 9 3.76 4.70 -15.41
N LEU A 10 3.76 4.00 -14.28
CA LEU A 10 4.99 3.65 -13.56
C LEU A 10 5.61 2.33 -14.05
N ALA A 11 4.77 1.33 -14.23
CA ALA A 11 5.16 -0.01 -14.65
C ALA A 11 3.95 -0.77 -15.22
N ASN A 12 4.16 -1.99 -15.73
CA ASN A 12 3.07 -2.78 -16.30
C ASN A 12 1.89 -2.90 -15.33
N ASN A 13 0.75 -2.37 -15.75
CA ASN A 13 -0.50 -2.31 -14.97
C ASN A 13 -0.40 -1.49 -13.66
N ILE A 14 0.57 -0.59 -13.52
CA ILE A 14 0.72 0.25 -12.33
C ILE A 14 0.73 1.73 -12.73
N TRP A 15 -0.18 2.48 -12.11
CA TRP A 15 -0.43 3.89 -12.37
C TRP A 15 -0.25 4.73 -11.12
N LEU A 16 0.21 5.95 -11.32
CA LEU A 16 0.24 7.01 -10.33
C LEU A 16 -0.72 8.11 -10.75
N MET A 17 -1.50 8.62 -9.80
CA MET A 17 -2.34 9.80 -10.01
C MET A 17 -2.17 10.79 -8.86
N ASP A 18 -2.07 12.08 -9.20
CA ASP A 18 -2.22 13.18 -8.22
C ASP A 18 -3.65 13.70 -8.31
N ILE A 19 -4.31 13.73 -7.16
CA ILE A 19 -5.71 14.13 -7.02
C ILE A 19 -5.80 15.43 -6.25
N GLU A 20 -6.53 16.41 -6.78
CA GLU A 20 -6.84 17.65 -6.08
C GLU A 20 -7.81 17.38 -4.95
N ALA A 21 -7.29 17.34 -3.71
CA ALA A 21 -8.02 17.04 -2.49
C ALA A 21 -7.44 17.84 -1.30
N PRO A 22 -7.58 19.19 -1.29
CA PRO A 22 -6.84 20.06 -0.37
C PRO A 22 -7.16 19.78 1.11
N ARG A 23 -8.37 19.35 1.44
CA ARG A 23 -8.73 18.97 2.82
C ARG A 23 -8.02 17.70 3.26
N VAL A 24 -7.93 16.72 2.37
CA VAL A 24 -7.21 15.46 2.62
C VAL A 24 -5.72 15.73 2.72
N ALA A 25 -5.13 16.40 1.73
CA ALA A 25 -3.71 16.76 1.69
C ALA A 25 -3.25 17.50 2.96
N LYS A 26 -4.08 18.42 3.47
CA LYS A 26 -3.78 19.18 4.69
C LYS A 26 -3.60 18.30 5.92
N HIS A 27 -4.37 17.22 6.03
CA HIS A 27 -4.44 16.39 7.24
C HIS A 27 -3.78 15.01 7.08
N CYS A 28 -3.39 14.63 5.86
CA CYS A 28 -2.70 13.37 5.61
C CYS A 28 -1.40 13.24 6.39
N GLN A 29 -1.17 12.01 6.86
CA GLN A 29 0.06 11.56 7.50
C GLN A 29 0.49 10.22 6.91
N PRO A 30 1.80 9.88 6.93
CA PRO A 30 2.29 8.59 6.47
C PRO A 30 1.59 7.41 7.17
N GLY A 31 1.31 6.35 6.41
CA GLY A 31 0.58 5.16 6.89
C GLY A 31 -0.92 5.21 6.68
N GLN A 32 -1.51 6.38 6.45
CA GLN A 32 -2.94 6.55 6.19
C GLN A 32 -3.33 6.23 4.75
N PHE A 33 -4.62 6.04 4.52
CA PHE A 33 -5.19 5.70 3.22
C PHE A 33 -6.41 6.59 2.89
N VAL A 34 -6.90 6.46 1.68
CA VAL A 34 -8.13 7.07 1.21
C VAL A 34 -9.04 5.99 0.63
N ILE A 35 -10.34 6.28 0.54
CA ILE A 35 -11.27 5.50 -0.27
C ILE A 35 -11.67 6.34 -1.47
N VAL A 36 -11.44 5.78 -2.65
CA VAL A 36 -11.81 6.36 -3.94
C VAL A 36 -13.07 5.69 -4.44
N LYS A 37 -13.99 6.49 -4.97
CA LYS A 37 -15.15 6.04 -5.74
C LYS A 37 -15.14 6.80 -7.06
N ILE A 38 -15.09 6.09 -8.18
CA ILE A 38 -14.86 6.72 -9.49
C ILE A 38 -16.11 7.46 -9.99
N ASP A 39 -17.31 6.88 -9.82
CA ASP A 39 -18.59 7.44 -10.21
C ASP A 39 -19.72 7.01 -9.26
N GLU A 40 -20.98 7.35 -9.56
CA GLU A 40 -22.15 7.03 -8.71
C GLU A 40 -22.37 5.52 -8.50
N GLU A 41 -22.04 4.68 -9.46
CA GLU A 41 -22.19 3.21 -9.42
C GLU A 41 -20.90 2.50 -9.02
N GLY A 42 -19.76 3.20 -9.04
CA GLY A 42 -18.42 2.68 -8.79
C GLY A 42 -18.24 2.07 -7.41
N GLU A 43 -17.38 1.08 -7.33
CA GLU A 43 -16.96 0.47 -6.08
C GLU A 43 -16.10 1.42 -5.24
N ARG A 44 -16.08 1.19 -3.94
CA ARG A 44 -15.23 1.92 -3.01
C ARG A 44 -13.88 1.23 -2.87
N ILE A 45 -12.84 1.88 -3.38
CA ILE A 45 -11.47 1.32 -3.49
C ILE A 45 -10.59 1.94 -2.42
N PRO A 46 -10.08 1.16 -1.45
CA PRO A 46 -9.10 1.67 -0.48
C PRO A 46 -7.71 1.74 -1.13
N LEU A 47 -7.10 2.91 -1.10
CA LEU A 47 -5.75 3.14 -1.62
C LEU A 47 -4.91 3.88 -0.58
N THR A 48 -3.74 3.33 -0.27
CA THR A 48 -2.81 4.00 0.65
C THR A 48 -2.25 5.26 0.00
N VAL A 49 -2.12 6.32 0.79
CA VAL A 49 -1.50 7.57 0.34
C VAL A 49 -0.02 7.32 0.05
N CYS A 50 0.41 7.59 -1.18
CA CYS A 50 1.80 7.47 -1.60
C CYS A 50 2.60 8.75 -1.31
N ASP A 51 2.00 9.91 -1.53
CA ASP A 51 2.57 11.20 -1.20
C ASP A 51 1.46 12.25 -1.09
N TYR A 52 1.79 13.43 -0.60
CA TYR A 52 0.88 14.58 -0.55
C TYR A 52 1.66 15.89 -0.60
N ASP A 53 1.06 16.89 -1.22
CA ASP A 53 1.57 18.25 -1.28
C ASP A 53 0.53 19.19 -0.64
N ARG A 54 0.86 19.72 0.54
CA ARG A 54 -0.04 20.59 1.30
C ARG A 54 -0.22 21.97 0.68
N GLU A 55 0.78 22.46 -0.06
CA GLU A 55 0.75 23.76 -0.74
C GLU A 55 -0.12 23.68 -1.99
N LYS A 56 0.06 22.63 -2.80
CA LYS A 56 -0.76 22.41 -3.99
C LYS A 56 -2.14 21.82 -3.65
N GLY A 57 -2.30 21.26 -2.46
CA GLY A 57 -3.54 20.59 -2.06
C GLY A 57 -3.78 19.27 -2.80
N THR A 58 -2.72 18.54 -3.14
CA THR A 58 -2.81 17.27 -3.89
C THR A 58 -2.42 16.08 -3.03
N VAL A 59 -3.04 14.94 -3.33
CA VAL A 59 -2.73 13.62 -2.76
C VAL A 59 -2.36 12.68 -3.88
N THR A 60 -1.21 12.02 -3.74
CA THR A 60 -0.74 11.02 -4.70
C THR A 60 -1.19 9.63 -4.29
N ILE A 61 -1.81 8.93 -5.21
CA ILE A 61 -2.18 7.52 -5.09
C ILE A 61 -1.47 6.69 -6.16
N VAL A 62 -1.12 5.46 -5.81
CA VAL A 62 -0.57 4.47 -6.74
C VAL A 62 -1.43 3.22 -6.66
N PHE A 63 -1.83 2.71 -7.80
CA PHE A 63 -2.68 1.52 -7.87
C PHE A 63 -2.29 0.61 -9.03
N GLN A 64 -2.63 -0.66 -8.87
CA GLN A 64 -2.45 -1.67 -9.90
C GLN A 64 -3.79 -2.08 -10.48
N THR A 65 -3.88 -2.22 -11.79
CA THR A 65 -5.09 -2.68 -12.49
C THR A 65 -5.24 -4.19 -12.33
N VAL A 66 -5.91 -4.62 -11.26
CA VAL A 66 -6.11 -6.03 -10.93
C VAL A 66 -7.55 -6.52 -11.15
N GLY A 67 -8.52 -5.62 -11.03
CA GLY A 67 -9.94 -5.89 -11.18
C GLY A 67 -10.63 -4.81 -12.03
N ALA A 68 -11.91 -5.00 -12.36
CA ALA A 68 -12.68 -4.10 -13.20
C ALA A 68 -12.58 -2.63 -12.77
N SER A 69 -12.86 -2.34 -11.51
CA SER A 69 -12.86 -0.98 -10.96
C SER A 69 -11.50 -0.27 -11.08
N THR A 70 -10.38 -1.00 -10.89
CA THR A 70 -9.04 -0.42 -11.06
C THR A 70 -8.63 -0.31 -12.54
N MET A 71 -9.18 -1.14 -13.42
CA MET A 71 -9.01 -1.02 -14.87
C MET A 71 -9.78 0.21 -15.39
N GLU A 72 -11.01 0.38 -14.98
CA GLU A 72 -11.83 1.56 -15.27
C GLU A 72 -11.20 2.85 -14.74
N MET A 73 -10.71 2.82 -13.49
CA MET A 73 -9.96 3.94 -12.90
C MET A 73 -8.75 4.35 -13.73
N ALA A 74 -8.08 3.39 -14.38
CA ALA A 74 -6.92 3.66 -15.24
C ALA A 74 -7.31 4.28 -16.60
N GLU A 75 -8.59 4.28 -16.99
CA GLU A 75 -9.08 4.95 -18.19
C GLU A 75 -9.29 6.46 -17.99
N TYR A 76 -9.47 6.90 -16.73
CA TYR A 76 -9.63 8.31 -16.42
C TYR A 76 -8.37 9.11 -16.74
N GLU A 77 -8.56 10.29 -17.35
CA GLU A 77 -7.47 11.16 -17.81
C GLU A 77 -7.31 12.43 -16.95
N VAL A 78 -6.18 13.10 -17.11
CA VAL A 78 -5.95 14.40 -16.47
C VAL A 78 -7.03 15.39 -16.86
N GLY A 79 -7.65 16.00 -15.86
CA GLY A 79 -8.77 16.93 -16.03
C GLY A 79 -10.12 16.33 -15.67
N GLU A 80 -10.27 15.00 -15.69
CA GLU A 80 -11.44 14.29 -15.19
C GLU A 80 -11.43 14.23 -13.67
N SER A 81 -12.51 13.76 -13.07
CA SER A 81 -12.69 13.79 -11.63
C SER A 81 -13.34 12.51 -11.12
N PHE A 82 -12.89 12.05 -9.95
CA PHE A 82 -13.60 11.03 -9.19
C PHE A 82 -14.78 11.61 -8.42
N GLU A 83 -15.80 10.80 -8.20
CA GLU A 83 -16.99 11.18 -7.42
C GLU A 83 -16.63 11.39 -5.95
N ASP A 84 -16.02 10.37 -5.31
CA ASP A 84 -15.58 10.45 -3.93
C ASP A 84 -14.07 10.22 -3.78
N PHE A 85 -13.49 10.97 -2.84
CA PHE A 85 -12.11 10.80 -2.36
C PHE A 85 -12.09 11.06 -0.86
N VAL A 86 -12.44 10.01 -0.10
CA VAL A 86 -12.70 10.11 1.34
C VAL A 86 -11.42 9.82 2.11
N GLY A 87 -11.03 10.77 2.97
CA GLY A 87 -9.83 10.60 3.80
C GLY A 87 -9.38 11.89 4.50
N PRO A 88 -8.22 11.86 5.19
CA PRO A 88 -7.44 10.65 5.46
C PRO A 88 -8.18 9.68 6.38
N LEU A 89 -7.98 8.38 6.14
CA LEU A 89 -8.57 7.28 6.93
C LEU A 89 -7.44 6.43 7.54
N GLY A 90 -7.79 5.67 8.56
CA GLY A 90 -6.84 4.87 9.33
C GLY A 90 -5.99 5.70 10.28
N CYS A 91 -5.23 4.99 11.12
CA CYS A 91 -4.25 5.60 12.00
C CYS A 91 -2.98 5.97 11.22
N PRO A 92 -2.29 7.05 11.56
CA PRO A 92 -0.94 7.28 11.11
C PRO A 92 -0.01 6.14 11.53
N SER A 93 1.14 6.00 10.85
CA SER A 93 2.16 5.05 11.27
C SER A 93 2.60 5.32 12.72
N GLU A 94 2.68 4.28 13.55
CA GLU A 94 3.15 4.45 14.93
C GLU A 94 4.56 5.04 15.01
N LEU A 95 5.37 4.85 13.97
CA LEU A 95 6.74 5.36 13.93
C LEU A 95 6.78 6.88 13.89
N ILE A 96 5.83 7.55 13.22
CA ILE A 96 5.83 9.01 13.15
C ILE A 96 5.30 9.67 14.43
N GLU A 97 4.69 8.89 15.31
CA GLU A 97 4.21 9.35 16.63
C GLU A 97 5.28 9.17 17.72
N MET A 98 6.35 8.41 17.43
CA MET A 98 7.47 8.25 18.36
C MET A 98 8.27 9.55 18.52
N PRO A 99 8.84 9.80 19.72
CA PRO A 99 9.79 10.90 19.91
C PRO A 99 10.99 10.74 18.95
N ILE A 100 11.33 11.79 18.22
CA ILE A 100 12.38 11.77 17.18
C ILE A 100 13.72 11.28 17.75
N GLU A 101 14.08 11.67 18.97
CA GLU A 101 15.34 11.27 19.60
C GLU A 101 15.36 9.77 20.00
N GLU A 102 14.21 9.14 20.16
CA GLU A 102 14.12 7.69 20.35
C GLU A 102 14.19 7.00 18.98
N LEU A 103 13.46 7.52 18.00
CA LEU A 103 13.42 6.99 16.65
C LEU A 103 14.83 6.98 16.00
N LYS A 104 15.65 8.01 16.24
CA LYS A 104 17.04 8.07 15.76
C LYS A 104 17.95 6.98 16.34
N LYS A 105 17.57 6.33 17.43
CA LYS A 105 18.32 5.21 18.00
C LYS A 105 17.96 3.88 17.37
N GLU A 106 16.81 3.82 16.70
CA GLU A 106 16.33 2.62 16.01
C GLU A 106 17.11 2.39 14.71
N LYS A 107 17.31 1.12 14.39
CA LYS A 107 17.80 0.68 13.08
C LYS A 107 16.62 0.04 12.36
N ILE A 108 15.96 0.84 11.55
CA ILE A 108 14.70 0.45 10.89
C ILE A 108 14.97 -0.07 9.49
N LEU A 109 14.39 -1.22 9.17
CA LEU A 109 14.36 -1.78 7.83
C LEU A 109 12.94 -1.81 7.31
N PHE A 110 12.68 -1.10 6.22
CA PHE A 110 11.45 -1.25 5.45
C PHE A 110 11.61 -2.35 4.40
N VAL A 111 10.61 -3.23 4.29
CA VAL A 111 10.55 -4.30 3.30
C VAL A 111 9.26 -4.15 2.52
N CYS A 112 9.35 -3.71 1.29
CA CYS A 112 8.18 -3.51 0.44
C CYS A 112 8.17 -4.47 -0.75
N GLY A 113 6.97 -4.88 -1.16
CA GLY A 113 6.75 -5.81 -2.27
C GLY A 113 5.81 -5.24 -3.33
N GLY A 114 6.29 -5.11 -4.56
CA GLY A 114 5.50 -4.60 -5.68
C GLY A 114 4.91 -3.23 -5.39
N VAL A 115 3.58 -3.07 -5.54
CA VAL A 115 2.87 -1.81 -5.26
C VAL A 115 3.00 -1.35 -3.80
N GLY A 116 3.37 -2.26 -2.87
CA GLY A 116 3.67 -1.91 -1.48
C GLY A 116 4.83 -0.93 -1.30
N THR A 117 5.60 -0.64 -2.35
CA THR A 117 6.60 0.44 -2.37
C THR A 117 5.95 1.82 -2.20
N ALA A 118 4.76 2.01 -2.77
CA ALA A 118 4.04 3.28 -2.71
C ALA A 118 3.67 3.71 -1.27
N PRO A 119 3.04 2.88 -0.42
CA PRO A 119 2.78 3.23 0.98
C PRO A 119 4.03 3.35 1.86
N VAL A 120 5.16 2.75 1.49
CA VAL A 120 6.43 2.89 2.20
C VAL A 120 7.07 4.25 1.93
N TYR A 121 6.94 4.78 0.72
CA TYR A 121 7.60 6.01 0.31
C TYR A 121 7.32 7.21 1.23
N PRO A 122 6.07 7.56 1.60
CA PRO A 122 5.82 8.71 2.47
C PRO A 122 6.39 8.53 3.88
N GLN A 123 6.47 7.30 4.38
CA GLN A 123 7.06 7.00 5.68
C GLN A 123 8.59 7.25 5.64
N VAL A 124 9.27 6.71 4.64
CA VAL A 124 10.73 6.88 4.47
C VAL A 124 11.08 8.34 4.18
N LYS A 125 10.28 9.04 3.38
CA LYS A 125 10.41 10.48 3.12
C LYS A 125 10.30 11.28 4.42
N TRP A 126 9.29 11.00 5.22
CA TRP A 126 9.11 11.65 6.52
C TRP A 126 10.31 11.38 7.46
N MET A 127 10.80 10.14 7.53
CA MET A 127 11.99 9.79 8.30
C MET A 127 13.20 10.64 7.90
N LYS A 128 13.44 10.75 6.59
CA LYS A 128 14.54 11.56 6.03
C LYS A 128 14.42 13.05 6.39
N GLU A 129 13.21 13.60 6.29
CA GLU A 129 12.93 15.00 6.63
C GLU A 129 13.17 15.31 8.12
N HIS A 130 13.05 14.28 9.00
CA HIS A 130 13.29 14.40 10.44
C HIS A 130 14.69 13.92 10.87
N GLY A 131 15.58 13.62 9.91
CA GLY A 131 16.95 13.21 10.17
C GLY A 131 17.07 11.80 10.78
N VAL A 132 16.14 10.91 10.43
CA VAL A 132 16.16 9.48 10.77
C VAL A 132 16.57 8.69 9.55
N ASP A 133 17.70 8.00 9.63
CA ASP A 133 18.20 7.15 8.56
C ASP A 133 17.57 5.75 8.62
N VAL A 134 17.02 5.30 7.51
CA VAL A 134 16.38 3.97 7.40
C VAL A 134 16.87 3.24 6.15
N ASP A 135 16.97 1.92 6.25
CA ASP A 135 17.26 1.04 5.12
C ASP A 135 15.96 0.54 4.49
N VAL A 136 15.95 0.34 3.18
CA VAL A 136 14.78 -0.12 2.43
C VAL A 136 15.15 -1.29 1.52
N ILE A 137 14.34 -2.35 1.53
CA ILE A 137 14.35 -3.42 0.53
C ILE A 137 13.10 -3.25 -0.34
N ILE A 138 13.27 -3.10 -1.65
CA ILE A 138 12.18 -3.23 -2.62
C ILE A 138 12.27 -4.62 -3.25
N GLY A 139 11.25 -5.44 -3.04
CA GLY A 139 11.11 -6.76 -3.65
C GLY A 139 10.13 -6.73 -4.83
N ALA A 140 10.50 -7.37 -5.93
CA ALA A 140 9.64 -7.54 -7.10
C ALA A 140 9.87 -8.90 -7.76
N ARG A 141 8.94 -9.36 -8.60
CA ARG A 141 9.15 -10.59 -9.38
C ARG A 141 10.23 -10.39 -10.45
N THR A 142 10.17 -9.24 -11.13
CA THR A 142 11.07 -8.87 -12.23
C THR A 142 11.40 -7.39 -12.13
N LYS A 143 12.45 -6.96 -12.84
CA LYS A 143 12.84 -5.55 -12.93
C LYS A 143 11.70 -4.66 -13.46
N ASP A 144 10.91 -5.16 -14.41
CA ASP A 144 9.93 -4.36 -15.16
C ASP A 144 8.73 -3.90 -14.34
N ILE A 145 8.57 -4.45 -13.13
CA ILE A 145 7.48 -4.07 -12.20
C ILE A 145 7.99 -3.32 -10.96
N LEU A 146 9.27 -2.91 -10.96
CA LEU A 146 9.81 -2.01 -9.95
C LEU A 146 9.23 -0.61 -10.14
N ILE A 147 8.83 0.01 -9.03
CA ILE A 147 8.30 1.37 -9.02
C ILE A 147 9.02 2.23 -7.98
N LEU A 148 9.05 3.54 -8.21
CA LEU A 148 9.56 4.54 -7.27
C LEU A 148 11.01 4.29 -6.81
N GLU A 149 11.83 3.61 -7.61
CA GLU A 149 13.23 3.34 -7.26
C GLU A 149 14.01 4.64 -7.09
N ASP A 150 13.92 5.55 -8.06
CA ASP A 150 14.67 6.80 -8.07
C ASP A 150 14.23 7.74 -6.93
N GLU A 151 12.93 7.77 -6.61
CA GLU A 151 12.38 8.51 -5.49
C GLU A 151 12.87 7.94 -4.16
N MET A 152 12.82 6.61 -4.02
CA MET A 152 13.26 5.92 -2.81
C MET A 152 14.77 6.09 -2.58
N ARG A 153 15.59 6.06 -3.63
CA ARG A 153 17.04 6.31 -3.54
C ARG A 153 17.39 7.69 -2.98
N LYS A 154 16.52 8.68 -3.16
CA LYS A 154 16.73 10.05 -2.63
C LYS A 154 16.45 10.16 -1.13
N VAL A 155 15.60 9.30 -0.60
CA VAL A 155 15.10 9.39 0.77
C VAL A 155 15.62 8.29 1.70
N ALA A 156 15.89 7.09 1.20
CA ALA A 156 16.46 6.00 1.98
C ALA A 156 17.95 6.22 2.27
N ALA A 157 18.42 5.79 3.44
CA ALA A 157 19.86 5.78 3.74
C ALA A 157 20.59 4.72 2.90
N ASN A 158 20.01 3.53 2.79
CA ASN A 158 20.43 2.49 1.86
C ASN A 158 19.19 1.87 1.20
N LEU A 159 19.24 1.73 -0.12
CA LEU A 159 18.21 1.03 -0.88
C LEU A 159 18.80 -0.26 -1.45
N TYR A 160 18.09 -1.36 -1.26
CA TYR A 160 18.39 -2.69 -1.79
C TYR A 160 17.24 -3.15 -2.66
N ILE A 161 17.56 -3.65 -3.84
CA ILE A 161 16.56 -4.20 -4.76
C ILE A 161 16.73 -5.72 -4.81
N ALA A 162 15.62 -6.44 -4.71
CA ALA A 162 15.60 -7.90 -4.85
C ALA A 162 14.56 -8.31 -5.91
N THR A 163 14.98 -9.12 -6.87
CA THR A 163 14.10 -9.66 -7.91
C THR A 163 14.10 -11.17 -7.86
N ASP A 164 12.90 -11.79 -7.87
CA ASP A 164 12.78 -13.25 -7.75
C ASP A 164 13.52 -13.98 -8.88
N ASP A 165 13.45 -13.44 -10.10
CA ASP A 165 14.11 -14.01 -11.29
C ASP A 165 15.58 -13.65 -11.41
N GLY A 166 16.08 -12.68 -10.64
CA GLY A 166 17.45 -12.18 -10.72
C GLY A 166 17.71 -11.23 -11.89
N SER A 167 16.66 -10.65 -12.45
CA SER A 167 16.78 -9.69 -13.56
C SER A 167 17.42 -8.35 -13.16
N TYR A 168 17.49 -8.06 -11.85
CA TYR A 168 18.09 -6.82 -11.35
C TYR A 168 18.62 -6.96 -9.91
N GLU A 169 19.82 -6.43 -9.67
CA GLU A 169 20.58 -6.42 -8.40
C GLU A 169 20.66 -7.79 -7.70
N PHE A 170 19.85 -8.01 -6.65
CA PHE A 170 19.91 -9.24 -5.86
C PHE A 170 18.87 -10.25 -6.36
N LYS A 171 19.31 -11.49 -6.63
CA LYS A 171 18.43 -12.60 -6.99
C LYS A 171 17.84 -13.23 -5.74
N GLY A 172 16.53 -13.09 -5.55
CA GLY A 172 15.79 -13.63 -4.42
C GLY A 172 14.67 -12.68 -3.99
N ASN A 173 13.94 -13.07 -2.97
CA ASN A 173 12.87 -12.26 -2.39
C ASN A 173 13.34 -11.41 -1.20
N GLY A 174 12.41 -10.64 -0.60
CA GLY A 174 12.72 -9.79 0.55
C GLY A 174 13.30 -10.54 1.75
N CYS A 175 12.82 -11.76 2.04
CA CYS A 175 13.37 -12.58 3.13
C CYS A 175 14.80 -13.03 2.86
N ASP A 176 15.11 -13.39 1.62
CA ASP A 176 16.47 -13.77 1.22
C ASP A 176 17.41 -12.58 1.35
N LYS A 177 16.94 -11.38 0.99
CA LYS A 177 17.75 -10.15 1.14
C LYS A 177 17.95 -9.77 2.60
N ILE A 178 16.97 -9.96 3.48
CA ILE A 178 17.14 -9.78 4.92
C ILE A 178 18.27 -10.68 5.43
N LYS A 179 18.24 -11.99 5.10
CA LYS A 179 19.27 -12.95 5.51
C LYS A 179 20.66 -12.56 4.99
N ASP A 180 20.74 -12.12 3.73
CA ASP A 180 21.98 -11.65 3.12
C ASP A 180 22.55 -10.43 3.85
N LEU A 181 21.72 -9.43 4.22
CA LEU A 181 22.16 -8.27 4.98
C LEU A 181 22.68 -8.66 6.38
N TYR A 182 22.02 -9.60 7.04
CA TYR A 182 22.50 -10.13 8.31
C TYR A 182 23.83 -10.88 8.18
N ALA A 183 24.00 -11.66 7.11
CA ALA A 183 25.26 -12.33 6.82
C ALA A 183 26.41 -11.35 6.53
N GLN A 184 26.08 -10.14 6.05
CA GLN A 184 27.02 -9.03 5.87
C GLN A 184 27.30 -8.25 7.16
N GLY A 185 26.73 -8.65 8.30
CA GLY A 185 26.93 -8.02 9.61
C GLY A 185 25.99 -6.85 9.91
N LYS A 186 24.97 -6.59 9.06
CA LYS A 186 23.93 -5.62 9.39
C LYS A 186 22.99 -6.16 10.47
N SER A 187 22.41 -5.27 11.26
CA SER A 187 21.42 -5.61 12.28
C SER A 187 20.34 -4.54 12.35
N TYR A 188 19.11 -4.94 12.60
CA TYR A 188 17.96 -4.04 12.70
C TYR A 188 17.23 -4.26 14.01
N THR A 189 16.69 -3.19 14.57
CA THR A 189 15.90 -3.20 15.80
C THR A 189 14.42 -3.30 15.52
N ARG A 190 14.01 -2.95 14.28
CA ARG A 190 12.62 -2.99 13.83
C ARG A 190 12.53 -3.23 12.34
N VAL A 191 11.51 -3.97 11.91
CA VAL A 191 11.17 -4.18 10.50
C VAL A 191 9.76 -3.65 10.26
N VAL A 192 9.55 -3.01 9.12
CA VAL A 192 8.22 -2.63 8.60
C VAL A 192 8.02 -3.35 7.27
N ALA A 193 7.02 -4.21 7.17
CA ALA A 193 6.76 -4.97 5.95
C ALA A 193 5.41 -4.57 5.34
N ILE A 194 5.44 -4.12 4.08
CA ILE A 194 4.25 -3.65 3.35
C ILE A 194 4.23 -4.24 1.94
N GLY A 195 3.16 -4.97 1.62
CA GLY A 195 3.01 -5.61 0.32
C GLY A 195 1.96 -6.73 0.31
N PRO A 196 2.11 -7.73 -0.56
CA PRO A 196 1.22 -8.89 -0.56
C PRO A 196 1.18 -9.59 0.81
N MET A 197 -0.01 -9.99 1.28
CA MET A 197 -0.17 -10.63 2.61
C MET A 197 0.75 -11.82 2.80
N ILE A 198 0.97 -12.62 1.76
CA ILE A 198 1.87 -13.77 1.81
C ILE A 198 3.33 -13.35 2.04
N MET A 199 3.78 -12.25 1.43
CA MET A 199 5.12 -11.69 1.67
C MET A 199 5.25 -11.23 3.12
N MET A 200 4.30 -10.45 3.61
CA MET A 200 4.29 -9.95 5.01
C MET A 200 4.31 -11.11 6.00
N LYS A 201 3.52 -12.18 5.75
CA LYS A 201 3.54 -13.39 6.56
C LYS A 201 4.94 -14.00 6.67
N PHE A 202 5.63 -14.21 5.53
CA PHE A 202 6.97 -14.79 5.54
C PHE A 202 8.02 -13.89 6.18
N VAL A 203 7.93 -12.57 5.97
CA VAL A 203 8.80 -11.62 6.68
C VAL A 203 8.59 -11.73 8.18
N CYS A 204 7.33 -11.77 8.66
CA CYS A 204 7.01 -11.91 10.09
C CYS A 204 7.51 -13.24 10.68
N LEU A 205 7.41 -14.34 9.95
CA LEU A 205 7.96 -15.63 10.39
C LEU A 205 9.48 -15.55 10.57
N LEU A 206 10.18 -14.99 9.60
CA LEU A 206 11.63 -14.81 9.64
C LEU A 206 12.05 -13.88 10.79
N THR A 207 11.42 -12.72 10.91
CA THR A 207 11.77 -11.72 11.94
C THR A 207 11.43 -12.19 13.35
N LYS A 208 10.40 -13.05 13.49
CA LYS A 208 10.08 -13.69 14.76
C LYS A 208 11.17 -14.64 15.22
N GLU A 209 11.75 -15.46 14.33
CA GLU A 209 12.91 -16.29 14.62
C GLU A 209 14.15 -15.45 15.00
N MET A 210 14.27 -14.26 14.41
CA MET A 210 15.36 -13.31 14.67
C MET A 210 15.10 -12.43 15.89
N ASN A 211 13.94 -12.54 16.55
CA ASN A 211 13.48 -11.68 17.66
C ASN A 211 13.47 -10.19 17.32
N ILE A 212 13.04 -9.82 16.12
CA ILE A 212 12.94 -8.43 15.67
C ILE A 212 11.47 -8.01 15.61
N PRO A 213 11.02 -7.02 16.38
CA PRO A 213 9.67 -6.45 16.27
C PRO A 213 9.35 -6.06 14.83
N THR A 214 8.17 -6.43 14.36
CA THR A 214 7.78 -6.23 12.95
C THR A 214 6.39 -5.65 12.84
N ILE A 215 6.29 -4.51 12.18
CA ILE A 215 5.03 -3.86 11.81
C ILE A 215 4.64 -4.31 10.41
N VAL A 216 3.35 -4.55 10.19
CA VAL A 216 2.78 -4.83 8.86
C VAL A 216 1.63 -3.89 8.58
N SER A 217 1.53 -3.40 7.34
CA SER A 217 0.37 -2.63 6.90
C SER A 217 -0.60 -3.56 6.16
N MET A 218 -1.72 -3.86 6.82
CA MET A 218 -2.69 -4.84 6.34
C MET A 218 -3.63 -4.24 5.30
N ASN A 219 -3.91 -5.01 4.25
CA ASN A 219 -4.73 -4.64 3.11
C ASN A 219 -5.94 -5.59 2.90
N PRO A 220 -6.81 -5.77 3.93
CA PRO A 220 -8.03 -6.56 3.77
C PRO A 220 -9.04 -5.84 2.88
N ILE A 221 -10.10 -6.56 2.49
CA ILE A 221 -11.25 -5.94 1.82
C ILE A 221 -11.82 -4.84 2.74
N MET A 222 -11.98 -3.65 2.18
CA MET A 222 -12.61 -2.51 2.85
C MET A 222 -13.76 -1.97 1.98
N VAL A 223 -14.84 -1.54 2.62
CA VAL A 223 -16.01 -0.96 1.93
C VAL A 223 -16.28 0.43 2.49
N ASP A 224 -16.56 0.52 3.77
CA ASP A 224 -16.97 1.76 4.43
C ASP A 224 -15.76 2.64 4.82
N GLY A 225 -14.75 2.06 5.43
CA GLY A 225 -13.53 2.78 5.86
C GLY A 225 -13.66 3.50 7.21
N THR A 226 -14.80 3.43 7.89
CA THR A 226 -15.08 4.13 9.16
C THR A 226 -15.37 3.19 10.34
N GLY A 227 -15.17 1.87 10.15
CA GLY A 227 -15.35 0.86 11.20
C GLY A 227 -16.77 0.31 11.33
N MET A 228 -17.73 0.78 10.54
CA MET A 228 -19.15 0.40 10.68
C MET A 228 -19.48 -0.95 10.04
N CYS A 229 -18.97 -1.24 8.85
CA CYS A 229 -19.38 -2.44 8.09
C CYS A 229 -18.68 -3.73 8.53
N GLY A 230 -17.54 -3.66 9.21
CA GLY A 230 -16.77 -4.81 9.65
C GLY A 230 -16.12 -5.66 8.53
N ALA A 231 -16.11 -5.17 7.28
CA ALA A 231 -15.51 -5.88 6.15
C ALA A 231 -14.01 -6.12 6.36
N CYS A 232 -13.31 -5.12 6.91
CA CYS A 232 -11.86 -5.13 7.12
C CYS A 232 -11.39 -5.77 8.43
N ARG A 233 -12.26 -6.56 9.11
CA ARG A 233 -11.88 -7.18 10.38
C ARG A 233 -10.75 -8.18 10.23
N LEU A 234 -9.82 -8.13 11.18
CA LEU A 234 -8.64 -8.98 11.31
C LEU A 234 -8.58 -9.55 12.72
N LYS A 235 -8.01 -10.75 12.88
CA LYS A 235 -7.61 -11.25 14.18
C LYS A 235 -6.15 -10.87 14.44
N VAL A 236 -5.92 -10.11 15.53
CA VAL A 236 -4.60 -9.66 15.98
C VAL A 236 -4.44 -10.10 17.44
N GLY A 237 -3.59 -11.08 17.70
CA GLY A 237 -3.56 -11.77 18.97
C GLY A 237 -4.89 -12.44 19.28
N ASP A 238 -5.48 -12.10 20.43
CA ASP A 238 -6.79 -12.61 20.85
C ASP A 238 -7.95 -11.65 20.54
N GLU A 239 -7.67 -10.52 19.90
CA GLU A 239 -8.66 -9.49 19.61
C GLU A 239 -9.05 -9.45 18.14
N ILE A 240 -10.28 -8.97 17.88
CA ILE A 240 -10.73 -8.59 16.54
C ILE A 240 -10.49 -7.09 16.38
N LYS A 241 -9.73 -6.72 15.37
CA LYS A 241 -9.43 -5.33 14.98
C LYS A 241 -10.03 -5.02 13.61
N PHE A 242 -10.31 -3.76 13.37
CA PHE A 242 -10.78 -3.26 12.08
C PHE A 242 -9.68 -2.43 11.44
N ALA A 243 -9.09 -2.93 10.34
CA ALA A 243 -7.94 -2.28 9.71
C ALA A 243 -8.18 -0.82 9.33
N CYS A 244 -9.42 -0.42 9.07
CA CYS A 244 -9.75 0.93 8.67
C CYS A 244 -9.78 1.95 9.82
N VAL A 245 -9.86 1.52 11.08
CA VAL A 245 -9.92 2.42 12.25
C VAL A 245 -8.91 2.09 13.34
N ASP A 246 -8.53 0.80 13.49
CA ASP A 246 -7.50 0.38 14.44
C ASP A 246 -6.10 0.28 13.81
N GLY A 247 -6.02 0.31 12.46
CA GLY A 247 -4.83 0.17 11.66
C GLY A 247 -4.74 1.26 10.58
N PRO A 248 -4.14 0.98 9.44
CA PRO A 248 -3.85 -0.35 8.84
C PRO A 248 -2.62 -1.06 9.38
N GLU A 249 -1.80 -0.41 10.19
CA GLU A 249 -0.58 -1.00 10.74
C GLU A 249 -0.85 -1.78 12.03
N PHE A 250 -0.20 -2.95 12.15
CA PHE A 250 -0.33 -3.84 13.31
C PHE A 250 0.99 -4.56 13.60
N ASP A 251 1.15 -5.06 14.83
CA ASP A 251 2.21 -6.01 15.16
C ASP A 251 2.05 -7.28 14.30
N GLY A 252 2.96 -7.46 13.36
CA GLY A 252 2.92 -8.55 12.40
C GLY A 252 3.06 -9.94 13.04
N HIS A 253 3.66 -10.04 14.23
CA HIS A 253 3.78 -11.30 14.94
C HIS A 253 2.47 -11.75 15.61
N LEU A 254 1.48 -10.85 15.72
CA LEU A 254 0.17 -11.11 16.30
C LEU A 254 -0.94 -11.29 15.26
N VAL A 255 -0.71 -10.88 13.99
CA VAL A 255 -1.71 -10.99 12.91
C VAL A 255 -1.94 -12.45 12.51
N ASP A 256 -3.20 -12.88 12.47
CA ASP A 256 -3.62 -14.15 11.86
C ASP A 256 -3.72 -13.99 10.33
N PHE A 257 -2.57 -14.14 9.65
CA PHE A 257 -2.48 -14.04 8.20
C PHE A 257 -3.30 -15.09 7.46
N ASP A 258 -3.46 -16.29 8.02
CA ASP A 258 -4.21 -17.36 7.35
C ASP A 258 -5.70 -17.02 7.31
N GLN A 259 -6.25 -16.46 8.38
CA GLN A 259 -7.62 -15.95 8.40
C GLN A 259 -7.76 -14.75 7.45
N ALA A 260 -6.82 -13.79 7.48
CA ALA A 260 -6.85 -12.61 6.62
C ALA A 260 -6.83 -12.97 5.12
N MET A 261 -5.95 -13.88 4.70
CA MET A 261 -5.87 -14.35 3.32
C MET A 261 -7.14 -15.10 2.88
N LYS A 262 -7.75 -15.94 3.75
CA LYS A 262 -9.03 -16.60 3.45
C LYS A 262 -10.15 -15.58 3.22
N ARG A 263 -10.15 -14.48 3.97
CA ARG A 263 -11.14 -13.42 3.78
C ARG A 263 -10.91 -12.61 2.51
N GLN A 264 -9.66 -12.40 2.11
CA GLN A 264 -9.31 -11.64 0.91
C GLN A 264 -9.83 -12.28 -0.39
N ILE A 265 -10.05 -13.59 -0.39
CA ILE A 265 -10.53 -14.30 -1.59
C ILE A 265 -12.06 -14.50 -1.63
N MET A 266 -12.81 -13.91 -0.67
CA MET A 266 -14.27 -14.16 -0.54
C MET A 266 -15.08 -13.81 -1.80
N TYR A 267 -14.69 -12.75 -2.51
CA TYR A 267 -15.39 -12.24 -3.70
C TYR A 267 -14.65 -12.50 -5.02
N LYS A 268 -13.63 -13.39 -4.98
CA LYS A 268 -12.79 -13.65 -6.16
C LYS A 268 -13.56 -14.09 -7.40
N THR A 269 -14.67 -14.80 -7.23
CA THR A 269 -15.54 -15.23 -8.36
C THR A 269 -16.27 -14.05 -8.96
N GLU A 270 -16.83 -13.18 -8.12
CA GLU A 270 -17.57 -11.98 -8.51
C GLU A 270 -16.63 -10.97 -9.19
N GLU A 271 -15.47 -10.75 -8.60
CA GLU A 271 -14.39 -9.90 -9.14
C GLU A 271 -13.93 -10.42 -10.53
N GLY A 272 -13.75 -11.74 -10.67
CA GLY A 272 -13.38 -12.35 -11.93
C GLY A 272 -14.46 -12.18 -13.01
N ARG A 273 -15.73 -12.28 -12.66
CA ARG A 273 -16.85 -12.02 -13.58
C ARG A 273 -16.93 -10.55 -13.98
N ALA A 274 -16.78 -9.63 -13.04
CA ALA A 274 -16.78 -8.21 -13.31
C ALA A 274 -15.64 -7.83 -14.27
N LYS A 275 -14.44 -8.37 -14.03
CA LYS A 275 -13.28 -8.17 -14.90
C LYS A 275 -13.56 -8.66 -16.34
N LEU A 276 -14.11 -9.86 -16.51
CA LEU A 276 -14.43 -10.41 -17.82
C LEU A 276 -15.44 -9.51 -18.57
N ARG A 277 -16.50 -9.04 -17.90
CA ARG A 277 -17.46 -8.11 -18.51
C ARG A 277 -16.82 -6.82 -18.96
N PHE A 278 -15.93 -6.25 -18.14
CA PHE A 278 -15.17 -5.06 -18.49
C PHE A 278 -14.32 -5.29 -19.74
N GLU A 279 -13.58 -6.41 -19.81
CA GLU A 279 -12.75 -6.79 -20.95
C GLU A 279 -13.56 -7.06 -22.22
N GLU A 280 -14.81 -7.52 -22.10
CA GLU A 280 -15.76 -7.74 -23.20
C GLU A 280 -16.46 -6.44 -23.66
N GLY A 281 -16.21 -5.31 -23.00
CA GLY A 281 -16.80 -4.01 -23.31
C GLY A 281 -18.19 -3.79 -22.70
N GLU A 282 -18.64 -4.67 -21.81
CA GLU A 282 -19.81 -4.47 -20.95
C GLU A 282 -19.41 -3.61 -19.74
N THR A 283 -19.31 -2.30 -19.94
CA THR A 283 -19.09 -1.34 -18.83
C THR A 283 -20.39 -1.20 -18.03
N HIS A 284 -20.30 -0.73 -16.77
CA HIS A 284 -21.48 -0.41 -15.93
C HIS A 284 -22.43 0.62 -16.54
N HIS A 285 -21.99 1.32 -17.59
CA HIS A 285 -22.81 2.25 -18.38
C HIS A 285 -23.68 1.57 -19.43
N GLY A 286 -23.59 0.25 -19.61
CA GLY A 286 -24.49 -0.54 -20.44
C GLY A 286 -25.84 -0.71 -19.74
N GLY A 287 -26.65 0.33 -19.71
CA GLY A 287 -28.03 0.26 -19.25
C GLY A 287 -28.76 -0.82 -20.04
N CYS A 288 -29.45 -1.71 -19.34
CA CYS A 288 -30.36 -2.66 -19.95
C CYS A 288 -31.52 -1.90 -20.59
N ASP A 289 -31.43 -1.54 -21.88
CA ASP A 289 -32.50 -0.94 -22.66
C ASP A 289 -33.71 -1.89 -22.90
N GLN A 290 -33.81 -3.00 -22.18
CA GLN A 290 -34.86 -4.02 -22.32
C GLN A 290 -35.77 -4.21 -21.11
N CYS A 291 -35.76 -3.30 -20.12
CA CYS A 291 -36.74 -3.30 -19.03
C CYS A 291 -37.76 -2.16 -19.24
N HIS A 292 -38.69 -2.35 -20.18
CA HIS A 292 -39.97 -1.63 -20.24
C HIS A 292 -41.12 -2.62 -20.03
#